data_bdcb2ed0210280b1a58fac3f780e175a
#
_entry.id   bdcb2ed0210280b1a58fac3f780e175a
#
_cell.length_a   1.000
_cell.length_b   1.000
_cell.length_c   1.000
_cell.angle_alpha   90.00
_cell.angle_beta   90.00
_cell.angle_gamma   90.00
#
_symmetry.space_group_name_H-M   'P 1'
#
loop_
_entity.id
_entity.type
_entity.pdbx_description
1 polymer ?
#
loop_
_entity_poly.entity_id
_entity_poly.type
_entity_poly.pdbx_seq_one_letter_code
_entity_poly.pdbx_strand_id
1 'polypeptide(L)'
;FEALNAVRTDHESVDASETQLWPGHFDPAIEEGDENRRASYGASPGDAGIPEPYLYLSVWWPDRLNLDSADPFWNSPSFTGAVLKVSDFPADQNPVEVAAAFWRTGRDRLAQG
;
A
#
# COMPACT_ATOMS: atom_id res chain seq x y z
N PHE A 1 -8.48 4.11 8.17
CA PHE A 1 -7.77 5.37 8.50
C PHE A 1 -6.73 5.19 9.61
N GLU A 2 -7.04 4.41 10.65
CA GLU A 2 -6.14 4.22 11.78
C GLU A 2 -4.81 3.61 11.38
N ALA A 3 -4.82 2.55 10.58
CA ALA A 3 -3.61 1.90 10.11
C ALA A 3 -2.78 2.80 9.20
N LEU A 4 -3.44 3.54 8.29
CA LEU A 4 -2.76 4.49 7.43
C LEU A 4 -2.13 5.63 8.22
N ASN A 5 -2.83 6.16 9.21
CA ASN A 5 -2.28 7.19 10.07
C ASN A 5 -1.07 6.69 10.86
N ALA A 6 -1.11 5.45 11.34
CA ALA A 6 0.04 4.85 12.01
C ALA A 6 1.26 4.79 11.09
N VAL A 7 1.06 4.34 9.84
CA VAL A 7 2.14 4.22 8.87
C VAL A 7 2.71 5.57 8.48
N ARG A 8 1.85 6.57 8.23
CA ARG A 8 2.32 7.90 7.80
C ARG A 8 3.07 8.64 8.89
N THR A 9 2.83 8.31 10.16
CA THR A 9 3.51 8.93 11.30
C THR A 9 4.70 8.13 11.79
N ASP A 10 5.03 7.03 11.12
CA ASP A 10 6.21 6.23 11.43
C ASP A 10 7.50 7.04 11.24
N HIS A 11 8.49 6.66 12.00
CA HIS A 11 9.84 7.24 11.92
C HIS A 11 10.46 7.11 10.53
N GLU A 12 10.14 6.02 9.83
CA GLU A 12 10.67 5.69 8.50
C GLU A 12 9.89 6.36 7.36
N SER A 13 8.78 7.04 7.67
CA SER A 13 8.01 7.75 6.64
C SER A 13 8.80 8.90 6.04
N VAL A 14 8.73 9.03 4.72
CA VAL A 14 9.41 10.08 3.97
C VAL A 14 8.36 10.88 3.21
N ASP A 15 8.21 12.16 3.57
CA ASP A 15 7.32 13.11 2.89
C ASP A 15 5.91 12.55 2.70
N ALA A 16 5.34 11.99 3.78
CA ALA A 16 4.01 11.39 3.75
C ALA A 16 2.91 12.47 3.69
N SER A 17 1.92 12.26 2.82
CA SER A 17 0.75 13.12 2.76
C SER A 17 -0.18 12.83 3.95
N GLU A 18 -1.16 13.70 4.18
CA GLU A 18 -2.29 13.37 5.05
C GLU A 18 -3.12 12.27 4.39
N THR A 19 -3.84 11.50 5.22
CA THR A 19 -4.77 10.51 4.68
C THR A 19 -5.88 11.22 3.93
N GLN A 20 -6.10 10.82 2.68
CA GLN A 20 -7.08 11.41 1.78
C GLN A 20 -8.12 10.38 1.37
N LEU A 21 -9.34 10.85 1.12
CA LEU A 21 -10.39 10.05 0.54
C LEU A 21 -10.63 10.57 -0.89
N TRP A 22 -10.23 9.77 -1.88
CA TRP A 22 -10.30 10.18 -3.28
C TRP A 22 -11.76 10.20 -3.77
N PRO A 23 -12.28 11.34 -4.27
CA PRO A 23 -13.64 11.41 -4.82
C PRO A 23 -13.82 10.41 -5.96
N GLY A 24 -14.96 9.75 -5.99
CA GLY A 24 -15.28 8.77 -7.04
C GLY A 24 -14.78 7.37 -6.76
N HIS A 25 -13.74 7.21 -5.96
CA HIS A 25 -13.20 5.89 -5.57
C HIS A 25 -13.49 5.57 -4.11
N PHE A 26 -13.63 6.59 -3.27
CA PHE A 26 -13.85 6.45 -1.84
C PHE A 26 -12.75 5.65 -1.13
N ASP A 27 -11.52 5.75 -1.65
CA ASP A 27 -10.37 5.02 -1.10
C ASP A 27 -9.60 5.90 -0.13
N PRO A 28 -9.52 5.56 1.16
CA PRO A 28 -8.58 6.23 2.05
C PRO A 28 -7.16 5.88 1.62
N ALA A 29 -6.31 6.89 1.46
CA ALA A 29 -4.95 6.69 0.98
C ALA A 29 -3.99 7.75 1.49
N ILE A 30 -2.71 7.37 1.57
CA ILE A 30 -1.61 8.32 1.73
C ILE A 30 -0.65 8.16 0.57
N GLU A 31 0.14 9.20 0.31
CA GLU A 31 1.24 9.17 -0.63
C GLU A 31 2.52 9.38 0.17
N GLU A 32 3.54 8.58 -0.10
CA GLU A 32 4.77 8.58 0.69
C GLU A 32 5.96 8.19 -0.17
N GLY A 33 7.13 8.68 0.23
CA GLY A 33 8.40 8.36 -0.40
C GLY A 33 9.08 9.58 -1.00
N ASP A 34 10.38 9.46 -1.29
CA ASP A 34 11.11 10.47 -2.04
C ASP A 34 10.66 10.44 -3.52
N GLU A 35 11.23 11.29 -4.36
CA GLU A 35 10.81 11.39 -5.76
C GLU A 35 11.04 10.10 -6.57
N ASN A 36 11.92 9.21 -6.12
CA ASN A 36 12.21 7.95 -6.81
C ASN A 36 11.43 6.76 -6.26
N ARG A 37 11.01 6.84 -5.00
CA ARG A 37 10.34 5.73 -4.29
C ARG A 37 8.91 6.07 -3.87
N ARG A 38 8.31 7.06 -4.52
CA ARG A 38 6.96 7.50 -4.17
C ARG A 38 5.93 6.45 -4.54
N ALA A 39 4.99 6.22 -3.64
CA ALA A 39 3.91 5.26 -3.82
C ALA A 39 2.65 5.73 -3.11
N SER A 40 1.51 5.23 -3.57
CA SER A 40 0.23 5.40 -2.88
C SER A 40 -0.05 4.16 -2.04
N TYR A 41 -0.41 4.37 -0.79
CA TYR A 41 -0.74 3.33 0.18
C TYR A 41 -2.20 3.52 0.57
N GLY A 42 -3.03 2.57 0.28
CA GLY A 42 -4.46 2.78 0.53
C GLY A 42 -5.28 1.50 0.62
N ALA A 43 -6.60 1.70 0.73
CA ALA A 43 -7.57 0.63 0.82
C ALA A 43 -8.72 0.92 -0.15
N SER A 44 -9.14 -0.10 -0.89
CA SER A 44 -10.26 -0.01 -1.83
C SER A 44 -11.43 -0.82 -1.30
N PRO A 45 -12.69 -0.35 -1.52
CA PRO A 45 -13.87 -1.17 -1.21
C PRO A 45 -14.08 -2.30 -2.20
N GLY A 46 -13.30 -2.35 -3.27
CA GLY A 46 -13.43 -3.29 -4.37
C GLY A 46 -13.71 -2.61 -5.69
N ASP A 47 -13.36 -3.27 -6.78
CA ASP A 47 -13.56 -2.75 -8.13
C ASP A 47 -13.78 -3.91 -9.11
N ALA A 48 -13.80 -3.61 -10.42
CA ALA A 48 -14.04 -4.62 -11.45
C ALA A 48 -12.92 -5.68 -11.52
N GLY A 49 -11.68 -5.29 -11.20
CA GLY A 49 -10.54 -6.21 -11.20
C GLY A 49 -10.48 -7.09 -9.96
N ILE A 50 -10.80 -6.50 -8.79
CA ILE A 50 -10.84 -7.20 -7.51
C ILE A 50 -12.17 -6.83 -6.84
N PRO A 51 -13.23 -7.64 -7.01
CA PRO A 51 -14.58 -7.29 -6.57
C PRO A 51 -14.83 -7.53 -5.06
N GLU A 52 -13.84 -7.25 -4.24
CA GLU A 52 -13.93 -7.33 -2.78
C GLU A 52 -12.97 -6.31 -2.15
N PRO A 53 -13.16 -5.94 -0.87
CA PRO A 53 -12.25 -4.99 -0.22
C PRO A 53 -10.82 -5.49 -0.19
N TYR A 54 -9.87 -4.61 -0.48
CA TYR A 54 -8.45 -4.95 -0.47
C TYR A 54 -7.60 -3.73 -0.13
N LEU A 55 -6.40 -4.01 0.39
CA LEU A 55 -5.35 -3.01 0.58
C LEU A 55 -4.46 -2.96 -0.66
N TYR A 56 -3.88 -1.81 -0.94
CA TYR A 56 -2.96 -1.68 -2.06
C TYR A 56 -1.77 -0.80 -1.74
N LEU A 57 -0.69 -1.04 -2.48
CA LEU A 57 0.47 -0.18 -2.59
C LEU A 57 0.77 -0.04 -4.07
N SER A 58 0.66 1.16 -4.62
CA SER A 58 0.87 1.43 -6.04
C SER A 58 2.11 2.30 -6.22
N VAL A 59 3.11 1.79 -6.92
CA VAL A 59 4.38 2.49 -7.17
C VAL A 59 4.18 3.52 -8.27
N TRP A 60 4.59 4.77 -8.02
CA TRP A 60 4.40 5.87 -8.98
C TRP A 60 5.35 5.78 -10.16
N TRP A 61 6.62 5.48 -9.89
CA TRP A 61 7.69 5.52 -10.89
C TRP A 61 8.48 4.20 -10.88
N PRO A 62 7.89 3.10 -11.35
CA PRO A 62 8.56 1.78 -11.27
C PRO A 62 9.88 1.75 -12.02
N ASP A 63 10.03 2.55 -13.07
CA ASP A 63 11.28 2.60 -13.87
C ASP A 63 12.46 3.17 -13.08
N ARG A 64 12.19 3.86 -11.98
CA ARG A 64 13.23 4.45 -11.12
C ARG A 64 13.71 3.49 -10.04
N LEU A 65 13.12 2.31 -9.97
CA LEU A 65 13.39 1.31 -8.94
C LEU A 65 13.86 0.01 -9.57
N ASN A 66 14.61 -0.74 -8.80
CA ASN A 66 15.05 -2.07 -9.20
C ASN A 66 14.32 -3.12 -8.34
N LEU A 67 13.02 -3.23 -8.55
CA LEU A 67 12.18 -4.16 -7.80
C LEU A 67 12.43 -5.59 -8.26
N ASP A 68 12.50 -6.52 -7.29
CA ASP A 68 12.67 -7.94 -7.58
C ASP A 68 11.35 -8.52 -8.09
N SER A 69 11.28 -8.78 -9.39
CA SER A 69 10.07 -9.34 -10.02
C SER A 69 9.76 -10.76 -9.56
N ALA A 70 10.71 -11.44 -8.93
CA ALA A 70 10.48 -12.76 -8.35
C ALA A 70 9.92 -12.68 -6.92
N ASP A 71 9.90 -11.49 -6.31
CA ASP A 71 9.35 -11.32 -4.97
C ASP A 71 7.81 -11.41 -5.03
N PRO A 72 7.20 -12.41 -4.36
CA PRO A 72 5.75 -12.60 -4.41
C PRO A 72 4.96 -11.46 -3.74
N PHE A 73 5.62 -10.56 -3.03
CA PHE A 73 4.96 -9.39 -2.47
C PHE A 73 4.38 -8.50 -3.59
N TRP A 74 5.10 -8.36 -4.72
CA TRP A 74 4.66 -7.54 -5.87
C TRP A 74 3.69 -8.33 -6.74
N ASN A 75 2.45 -8.46 -6.28
CA ASN A 75 1.46 -9.41 -6.82
C ASN A 75 0.30 -8.77 -7.56
N SER A 76 0.30 -7.46 -7.76
CA SER A 76 -0.83 -6.81 -8.44
C SER A 76 -0.87 -7.15 -9.93
N PRO A 77 -2.04 -7.58 -10.46
CA PRO A 77 -2.17 -7.89 -11.90
C PRO A 77 -2.37 -6.66 -12.79
N SER A 78 -2.72 -5.50 -12.22
CA SER A 78 -3.13 -4.34 -13.00
C SER A 78 -2.21 -3.13 -12.88
N PHE A 79 -1.31 -3.10 -11.91
CA PHE A 79 -0.35 -2.00 -11.72
C PHE A 79 0.93 -2.53 -11.06
N THR A 80 2.00 -1.76 -11.11
CA THR A 80 3.22 -2.14 -10.38
C THR A 80 3.02 -1.86 -8.90
N GLY A 81 2.88 -2.92 -8.12
CA GLY A 81 2.63 -2.81 -6.71
C GLY A 81 2.14 -4.10 -6.10
N ALA A 82 1.46 -3.98 -4.96
CA ALA A 82 1.00 -5.11 -4.17
C ALA A 82 -0.44 -4.92 -3.72
N VAL A 83 -1.14 -6.02 -3.54
CA VAL A 83 -2.50 -6.03 -3.00
C VAL A 83 -2.61 -7.09 -1.91
N LEU A 84 -3.49 -6.83 -0.94
CA LEU A 84 -3.85 -7.79 0.10
C LEU A 84 -5.36 -7.70 0.33
N LYS A 85 -6.08 -8.74 -0.06
CA LYS A 85 -7.53 -8.79 0.14
C LYS A 85 -7.86 -8.95 1.62
N VAL A 86 -8.92 -8.27 2.06
CA VAL A 86 -9.37 -8.38 3.45
C VAL A 86 -9.74 -9.82 3.80
N SER A 87 -10.27 -10.58 2.84
CA SER A 87 -10.59 -12.00 3.02
C SER A 87 -9.36 -12.87 3.31
N ASP A 88 -8.16 -12.40 2.98
CA ASP A 88 -6.90 -13.11 3.25
C ASP A 88 -6.26 -12.72 4.59
N PHE A 89 -6.88 -11.82 5.34
CA PHE A 89 -6.38 -11.45 6.66
C PHE A 89 -6.48 -12.66 7.62
N PRO A 90 -5.42 -12.93 8.41
CA PRO A 90 -5.51 -13.97 9.43
C PRO A 90 -6.63 -13.67 10.44
N ALA A 91 -7.47 -14.66 10.72
CA ALA A 91 -8.64 -14.46 11.57
C ALA A 91 -8.27 -14.17 13.03
N ASP A 92 -7.09 -14.58 13.46
CA ASP A 92 -6.61 -14.43 14.84
C ASP A 92 -5.76 -13.17 15.06
N GLN A 93 -5.65 -12.29 14.05
CA GLN A 93 -4.86 -11.07 14.13
C GLN A 93 -5.74 -9.83 14.05
N ASN A 94 -5.27 -8.75 14.66
CA ASN A 94 -5.95 -7.46 14.62
C ASN A 94 -5.86 -6.88 13.19
N PRO A 95 -6.99 -6.55 12.55
CA PRO A 95 -6.97 -6.02 11.17
C PRO A 95 -6.14 -4.75 10.99
N VAL A 96 -6.11 -3.86 11.97
CA VAL A 96 -5.30 -2.64 11.90
C VAL A 96 -3.81 -2.98 11.87
N GLU A 97 -3.38 -3.94 12.67
CA GLU A 97 -1.99 -4.39 12.68
C GLU A 97 -1.62 -5.11 11.40
N VAL A 98 -2.51 -5.93 10.84
CA VAL A 98 -2.30 -6.61 9.56
C VAL A 98 -2.12 -5.58 8.45
N ALA A 99 -3.00 -4.59 8.38
CA ALA A 99 -2.93 -3.54 7.37
C ALA A 99 -1.63 -2.73 7.49
N ALA A 100 -1.29 -2.29 8.69
CA ALA A 100 -0.06 -1.52 8.92
C ALA A 100 1.17 -2.34 8.55
N ALA A 101 1.20 -3.62 8.89
CA ALA A 101 2.31 -4.53 8.56
C ALA A 101 2.47 -4.67 7.04
N PHE A 102 1.37 -4.78 6.29
CA PHE A 102 1.39 -4.87 4.84
C PHE A 102 2.06 -3.63 4.23
N TRP A 103 1.60 -2.44 4.61
CA TRP A 103 2.14 -1.20 4.06
C TRP A 103 3.60 -0.95 4.50
N ARG A 104 3.95 -1.29 5.74
CA ARG A 104 5.33 -1.17 6.24
C ARG A 104 6.28 -2.11 5.50
N THR A 105 5.83 -3.33 5.23
CA THR A 105 6.60 -4.29 4.43
C THR A 105 6.87 -3.72 3.04
N GLY A 106 5.84 -3.14 2.41
CA GLY A 106 5.99 -2.51 1.10
C GLY A 106 6.98 -1.35 1.11
N ARG A 107 6.88 -0.50 2.12
CA ARG A 107 7.83 0.61 2.28
C ARG A 107 9.26 0.12 2.40
N ASP A 108 9.48 -0.93 3.19
CA ASP A 108 10.81 -1.51 3.35
C ASP A 108 11.34 -2.09 2.04
N ARG A 109 10.48 -2.75 1.26
CA ARG A 109 10.85 -3.26 -0.06
C ARG A 109 11.25 -2.13 -1.02
N LEU A 110 10.51 -1.03 -1.01
CA LEU A 110 10.84 0.15 -1.83
C LEU A 110 12.18 0.76 -1.42
N ALA A 111 12.48 0.78 -0.14
CA ALA A 111 13.76 1.31 0.36
C ALA A 111 14.96 0.48 -0.10
N GLN A 112 14.76 -0.80 -0.43
CA GLN A 112 15.79 -1.71 -0.92
C GLN A 112 15.95 -1.65 -2.46
N GLY A 113 14.96 -1.11 -3.12
CA GLY A 113 14.87 -1.07 -4.59
C GLY A 113 15.62 0.04 -5.31
#